data_278ed493ca372cd05c38545df08c73bd
#
_entry.id   278ed493ca372cd05c38545df08c73bd
#
_cell.length_a   1.000
_cell.length_b   1.000
_cell.length_c   1.000
_cell.angle_alpha   90.00
_cell.angle_beta   90.00
_cell.angle_gamma   90.00
#
_symmetry.space_group_name_H-M   'P 1'
#
loop_
_entity.id
_entity.type
_entity.pdbx_description
1 polymer ?
#
loop_
_entity_poly.entity_id
_entity_poly.type
_entity_poly.pdbx_seq_one_letter_code
_entity_poly.pdbx_strand_id
1 'polypeptide(L)'
;MSTVATVLDTVHLFVNTQGVSRNDSAPTRPVGARTSRPTTGVPGIQKSFDDIGTPLADVTFCVIDFETTGGSSDFDRITEIGAAKYRGGECMGTFQTLINPECPIPPFITVLTGITEAMLLPAPRIESILPTFLEFIGDAVIVAHNARFDMGFLNASLIRDGREPLTNKVVDTVHLARRLVRDEVPDCKLGTLASRLRLAHQPSHRALDDVLATGDLLHLLIERAAGFGVLGLDDL
;
A
#
# COMPACT_ATOMS: atom_id res chain seq x y z
N MET A 1 -37.99 3.23 -28.86
CA MET A 1 -36.91 2.25 -28.67
C MET A 1 -35.74 3.03 -28.12
N SER A 2 -35.58 3.00 -26.80
CA SER A 2 -34.57 3.78 -26.07
C SER A 2 -33.40 2.88 -25.74
N THR A 3 -32.24 3.21 -26.26
CA THR A 3 -30.99 2.48 -26.00
C THR A 3 -30.43 2.98 -24.66
N VAL A 4 -30.45 2.10 -23.65
CA VAL A 4 -29.80 2.33 -22.39
C VAL A 4 -28.29 2.10 -22.61
N ALA A 5 -27.50 3.17 -22.63
CA ALA A 5 -26.06 3.09 -22.61
C ALA A 5 -25.61 2.71 -21.20
N THR A 6 -25.00 1.55 -21.07
CA THR A 6 -24.41 1.04 -19.83
C THR A 6 -23.15 1.86 -19.53
N VAL A 7 -23.20 2.64 -18.43
CA VAL A 7 -22.04 3.37 -17.90
C VAL A 7 -21.17 2.34 -17.16
N LEU A 8 -20.17 1.77 -17.83
CA LEU A 8 -19.20 0.84 -17.27
C LEU A 8 -17.75 1.24 -17.55
N ASP A 9 -17.48 2.52 -17.88
CA ASP A 9 -16.17 2.94 -18.40
C ASP A 9 -15.47 3.99 -17.54
N THR A 10 -15.21 3.73 -16.25
CA THR A 10 -14.28 4.61 -15.53
C THR A 10 -13.49 3.88 -14.43
N VAL A 11 -13.45 2.55 -14.43
CA VAL A 11 -12.53 1.80 -13.59
C VAL A 11 -11.41 1.26 -14.47
N HIS A 12 -10.27 1.95 -14.51
CA HIS A 12 -9.10 1.43 -15.21
C HIS A 12 -8.40 0.39 -14.32
N LEU A 13 -8.82 -0.87 -14.48
CA LEU A 13 -8.13 -2.00 -13.89
C LEU A 13 -7.07 -2.49 -14.89
N PHE A 14 -5.84 -2.05 -14.75
CA PHE A 14 -4.72 -2.63 -15.50
C PHE A 14 -4.16 -3.84 -14.75
N VAL A 15 -4.67 -5.02 -15.06
CA VAL A 15 -4.04 -6.26 -14.63
C VAL A 15 -3.06 -6.68 -15.72
N ASN A 16 -1.78 -6.48 -15.49
CA ASN A 16 -0.73 -6.98 -16.38
C ASN A 16 -0.34 -8.40 -15.93
N THR A 17 -0.97 -9.41 -16.51
CA THR A 17 -0.60 -10.81 -16.29
C THR A 17 0.51 -11.20 -17.26
N GLN A 18 1.75 -11.11 -16.85
CA GLN A 18 2.85 -11.78 -17.51
C GLN A 18 2.86 -13.24 -17.08
N GLY A 19 2.69 -14.14 -18.06
CA GLY A 19 2.55 -15.57 -17.85
C GLY A 19 3.82 -16.22 -17.31
N VAL A 20 3.68 -16.94 -16.20
CA VAL A 20 4.71 -17.82 -15.65
C VAL A 20 4.56 -19.20 -16.26
N SER A 21 5.57 -19.61 -17.03
CA SER A 21 5.72 -20.97 -17.58
C SER A 21 6.01 -21.96 -16.46
N ARG A 22 5.15 -22.99 -16.33
CA ARG A 22 5.38 -24.11 -15.41
C ARG A 22 6.42 -25.05 -16.00
N ASN A 23 7.45 -25.39 -15.22
CA ASN A 23 8.24 -26.60 -15.42
C ASN A 23 7.99 -27.55 -14.25
N ASP A 24 7.34 -28.67 -14.61
CA ASP A 24 7.15 -29.83 -13.73
C ASP A 24 8.45 -30.62 -13.66
N SER A 25 8.90 -30.97 -12.48
CA SER A 25 9.76 -32.13 -12.27
C SER A 25 9.55 -32.69 -10.87
N ALA A 26 9.18 -33.96 -10.80
CA ALA A 26 8.75 -34.74 -9.66
C ALA A 26 9.91 -35.28 -8.80
N PRO A 27 9.64 -36.02 -7.69
CA PRO A 27 10.38 -35.98 -6.44
C PRO A 27 11.35 -37.13 -6.24
N THR A 28 12.37 -36.94 -5.41
CA THR A 28 13.18 -38.03 -4.84
C THR A 28 13.16 -38.03 -3.29
N ARG A 29 13.06 -39.23 -2.74
CA ARG A 29 12.84 -39.68 -1.37
C ARG A 29 14.06 -39.44 -0.44
N PRO A 30 13.86 -39.57 0.90
CA PRO A 30 14.76 -39.08 1.93
C PRO A 30 15.82 -40.13 2.37
N VAL A 31 16.96 -39.64 2.84
CA VAL A 31 17.97 -40.47 3.53
C VAL A 31 18.40 -39.83 4.85
N GLY A 32 18.16 -40.55 5.94
CA GLY A 32 19.05 -40.70 7.05
C GLY A 32 19.22 -39.56 8.05
N ALA A 33 18.64 -39.72 9.21
CA ALA A 33 18.95 -38.98 10.44
C ALA A 33 20.43 -39.19 10.86
N ARG A 34 21.16 -38.09 11.08
CA ARG A 34 22.39 -38.07 11.85
C ARG A 34 22.23 -37.16 13.06
N THR A 35 22.27 -37.74 14.23
CA THR A 35 22.39 -37.07 15.52
C THR A 35 23.74 -36.37 15.61
N SER A 36 23.77 -35.05 15.74
CA SER A 36 24.97 -34.27 16.03
C SER A 36 24.92 -33.70 17.45
N ARG A 37 26.05 -33.83 18.13
CA ARG A 37 26.39 -33.39 19.50
C ARG A 37 26.21 -31.85 19.63
N PRO A 38 25.90 -31.32 20.83
CA PRO A 38 25.89 -29.89 21.07
C PRO A 38 27.34 -29.35 21.15
N THR A 39 27.65 -28.41 20.27
CA THR A 39 28.85 -27.57 20.40
C THR A 39 28.43 -26.31 21.18
N THR A 40 29.07 -26.09 22.32
CA THR A 40 29.06 -24.85 23.06
C THR A 40 29.73 -23.76 22.23
N GLY A 41 28.95 -22.90 21.62
CA GLY A 41 29.40 -21.73 20.85
C GLY A 41 28.82 -20.45 21.45
N VAL A 42 29.65 -19.44 21.53
CA VAL A 42 29.48 -18.03 21.95
C VAL A 42 28.14 -17.46 21.55
N PRO A 43 27.45 -16.60 22.37
CA PRO A 43 26.14 -16.06 22.06
C PRO A 43 26.23 -14.91 21.06
N GLY A 44 26.29 -15.26 19.80
CA GLY A 44 25.77 -14.45 18.71
C GLY A 44 24.48 -15.11 18.31
N ILE A 45 23.34 -14.50 18.59
CA ILE A 45 22.02 -15.01 18.27
C ILE A 45 21.92 -15.05 16.73
N GLN A 46 22.31 -16.15 16.13
CA GLN A 46 21.97 -16.46 14.76
C GLN A 46 20.51 -16.94 14.81
N LYS A 47 19.55 -16.05 14.49
CA LYS A 47 18.14 -16.42 14.34
C LYS A 47 18.06 -17.61 13.39
N SER A 48 17.35 -18.67 13.76
CA SER A 48 17.06 -19.77 12.86
C SER A 48 16.11 -19.29 11.76
N PHE A 49 16.06 -19.97 10.62
CA PHE A 49 15.09 -19.62 9.55
C PHE A 49 13.64 -19.66 10.05
N ASP A 50 13.35 -20.49 11.05
CA ASP A 50 12.02 -20.59 11.67
C ASP A 50 11.69 -19.37 12.58
N ASP A 51 12.72 -18.61 13.02
CA ASP A 51 12.56 -17.44 13.88
C ASP A 51 12.40 -16.10 13.09
N ILE A 52 12.51 -16.14 11.76
CA ILE A 52 12.50 -14.93 10.91
C ILE A 52 11.04 -14.47 10.60
N GLY A 53 10.04 -15.33 10.86
CA GLY A 53 8.67 -15.07 10.44
C GLY A 53 8.51 -15.08 8.90
N THR A 54 7.52 -14.37 8.36
CA THR A 54 7.34 -14.27 6.91
C THR A 54 8.42 -13.35 6.32
N PRO A 55 9.31 -13.87 5.41
CA PRO A 55 10.30 -13.03 4.74
C PRO A 55 9.66 -11.87 4.01
N LEU A 56 10.25 -10.67 4.07
CA LEU A 56 9.68 -9.47 3.44
C LEU A 56 9.47 -9.63 1.92
N ALA A 57 10.29 -10.44 1.25
CA ALA A 57 10.14 -10.75 -0.18
C ALA A 57 8.86 -11.55 -0.50
N ASP A 58 8.34 -12.31 0.48
CA ASP A 58 7.12 -13.11 0.33
C ASP A 58 5.86 -12.37 0.78
N VAL A 59 6.01 -11.21 1.40
CA VAL A 59 4.89 -10.37 1.82
C VAL A 59 4.29 -9.66 0.62
N THR A 60 2.96 -9.71 0.51
CA THR A 60 2.24 -8.83 -0.40
C THR A 60 1.91 -7.53 0.33
N PHE A 61 2.41 -6.43 -0.17
CA PHE A 61 2.10 -5.08 0.30
C PHE A 61 1.05 -4.44 -0.61
N CYS A 62 0.08 -3.74 -0.03
CA CYS A 62 -0.85 -2.88 -0.74
C CYS A 62 -0.63 -1.45 -0.27
N VAL A 63 0.06 -0.66 -1.06
CA VAL A 63 0.27 0.77 -0.80
C VAL A 63 -1.02 1.49 -1.18
N ILE A 64 -1.52 2.33 -0.29
CA ILE A 64 -2.74 3.13 -0.49
C ILE A 64 -2.47 4.60 -0.22
N ASP A 65 -3.24 5.46 -0.87
CA ASP A 65 -3.31 6.90 -0.62
C ASP A 65 -4.68 7.43 -1.04
N PHE A 66 -5.22 8.39 -0.30
CA PHE A 66 -6.53 8.99 -0.56
C PHE A 66 -6.45 10.51 -0.63
N GLU A 67 -7.05 11.07 -1.68
CA GLU A 67 -7.41 12.48 -1.67
C GLU A 67 -8.79 12.64 -1.03
N THR A 68 -9.00 13.74 -0.31
CA THR A 68 -10.19 13.95 0.51
C THR A 68 -10.68 15.38 0.44
N THR A 69 -11.92 15.64 0.89
CA THR A 69 -12.45 17.00 1.01
C THR A 69 -11.88 17.81 2.17
N GLY A 70 -11.12 17.16 3.05
CA GLY A 70 -10.48 17.79 4.23
C GLY A 70 -9.76 16.79 5.12
N GLY A 71 -9.45 17.17 6.37
CA GLY A 71 -8.58 16.40 7.25
C GLY A 71 -9.27 15.49 8.27
N SER A 72 -10.60 15.52 8.36
CA SER A 72 -11.34 14.79 9.40
C SER A 72 -12.20 13.67 8.81
N SER A 73 -11.84 12.42 9.09
CA SER A 73 -12.60 11.25 8.62
C SER A 73 -14.05 11.20 9.12
N ASP A 74 -14.41 11.96 10.17
CA ASP A 74 -15.79 12.04 10.67
C ASP A 74 -16.67 12.92 9.77
N PHE A 75 -16.11 14.01 9.25
CA PHE A 75 -16.85 15.05 8.52
C PHE A 75 -16.53 15.09 7.04
N ASP A 76 -15.30 14.79 6.68
CA ASP A 76 -14.82 14.84 5.30
C ASP A 76 -15.01 13.50 4.57
N ARG A 77 -14.80 13.51 3.26
CA ARG A 77 -15.06 12.38 2.36
C ARG A 77 -13.88 12.16 1.43
N ILE A 78 -13.71 10.91 1.00
CA ILE A 78 -12.73 10.54 -0.03
C ILE A 78 -13.18 11.09 -1.37
N THR A 79 -12.25 11.65 -2.14
CA THR A 79 -12.45 12.18 -3.50
C THR A 79 -11.67 11.41 -4.56
N GLU A 80 -10.56 10.77 -4.18
CA GLU A 80 -9.79 9.86 -5.04
C GLU A 80 -9.22 8.72 -4.20
N ILE A 81 -9.18 7.53 -4.78
CA ILE A 81 -8.49 6.35 -4.24
C ILE A 81 -7.36 6.01 -5.17
N GLY A 82 -6.14 5.88 -4.63
CA GLY A 82 -4.99 5.27 -5.27
C GLY A 82 -4.54 4.04 -4.50
N ALA A 83 -4.15 2.98 -5.21
CA ALA A 83 -3.46 1.86 -4.59
C ALA A 83 -2.54 1.15 -5.59
N ALA A 84 -1.48 0.51 -5.07
CA ALA A 84 -0.63 -0.38 -5.83
C ALA A 84 -0.22 -1.59 -4.97
N LYS A 85 -0.25 -2.78 -5.57
CA LYS A 85 0.22 -4.00 -4.92
C LYS A 85 1.64 -4.32 -5.33
N TYR A 86 2.45 -4.71 -4.34
CA TYR A 86 3.84 -5.12 -4.53
C TYR A 86 4.10 -6.45 -3.86
N ARG A 87 4.92 -7.30 -4.51
CA ARG A 87 5.47 -8.51 -3.93
C ARG A 87 6.85 -8.78 -4.51
N GLY A 88 7.83 -9.08 -3.64
CA GLY A 88 9.20 -9.30 -4.09
C GLY A 88 9.82 -8.11 -4.83
N GLY A 89 9.36 -6.88 -4.57
CA GLY A 89 9.81 -5.67 -5.26
C GLY A 89 9.07 -5.38 -6.58
N GLU A 90 8.22 -6.28 -7.07
CA GLU A 90 7.48 -6.11 -8.32
C GLU A 90 6.08 -5.54 -8.09
N CYS A 91 5.65 -4.60 -8.94
CA CYS A 91 4.28 -4.10 -8.94
C CYS A 91 3.35 -5.12 -9.60
N MET A 92 2.43 -5.68 -8.82
CA MET A 92 1.46 -6.69 -9.25
C MET A 92 0.23 -6.09 -9.93
N GLY A 93 -0.04 -4.81 -9.68
CA GLY A 93 -1.18 -4.08 -10.25
C GLY A 93 -1.46 -2.80 -9.50
N THR A 94 -2.25 -1.94 -10.13
CA THR A 94 -2.67 -0.65 -9.57
C THR A 94 -4.18 -0.52 -9.57
N PHE A 95 -4.69 0.30 -8.67
CA PHE A 95 -6.09 0.69 -8.56
C PHE A 95 -6.16 2.21 -8.48
N GLN A 96 -6.99 2.85 -9.29
CA GLN A 96 -7.22 4.28 -9.22
C GLN A 96 -8.66 4.59 -9.60
N THR A 97 -9.32 5.45 -8.82
CA THR A 97 -10.65 5.96 -9.17
C THR A 97 -10.94 7.27 -8.46
N LEU A 98 -11.63 8.18 -9.14
CA LEU A 98 -12.27 9.31 -8.50
C LEU A 98 -13.55 8.83 -7.78
N ILE A 99 -13.90 9.52 -6.71
CA ILE A 99 -15.08 9.22 -5.89
C ILE A 99 -15.94 10.50 -5.78
N ASN A 100 -17.23 10.37 -6.04
CA ASN A 100 -18.18 11.45 -5.75
C ASN A 100 -18.41 11.53 -4.23
N PRO A 101 -17.94 12.59 -3.54
CA PRO A 101 -18.07 12.71 -2.09
C PRO A 101 -19.47 13.11 -1.64
N GLU A 102 -20.38 13.45 -2.58
CA GLU A 102 -21.74 13.95 -2.33
C GLU A 102 -21.79 15.23 -1.47
N CYS A 103 -20.70 15.96 -1.43
CA CYS A 103 -20.60 17.25 -0.75
C CYS A 103 -19.67 18.20 -1.53
N PRO A 104 -19.77 19.51 -1.31
CA PRO A 104 -18.88 20.48 -1.94
C PRO A 104 -17.41 20.25 -1.57
N ILE A 105 -16.50 20.53 -2.52
CA ILE A 105 -15.06 20.48 -2.27
C ILE A 105 -14.59 21.88 -1.88
N PRO A 106 -13.88 22.04 -0.76
CA PRO A 106 -13.28 23.32 -0.42
C PRO A 106 -12.30 23.78 -1.52
N PRO A 107 -12.33 25.07 -1.93
CA PRO A 107 -11.49 25.56 -3.02
C PRO A 107 -9.99 25.29 -2.83
N PHE A 108 -9.50 25.28 -1.60
CA PHE A 108 -8.08 25.01 -1.32
C PHE A 108 -7.71 23.55 -1.64
N ILE A 109 -8.62 22.57 -1.47
CA ILE A 109 -8.42 21.18 -1.87
C ILE A 109 -8.30 21.08 -3.39
N THR A 110 -9.18 21.75 -4.14
CA THR A 110 -9.08 21.81 -5.61
C THR A 110 -7.74 22.40 -6.06
N VAL A 111 -7.26 23.46 -5.40
CA VAL A 111 -5.95 24.04 -5.72
C VAL A 111 -4.82 23.07 -5.40
N LEU A 112 -4.91 22.31 -4.31
CA LEU A 112 -3.89 21.36 -3.87
C LEU A 112 -3.81 20.13 -4.78
N THR A 113 -4.96 19.49 -5.06
CA THR A 113 -5.05 18.19 -5.73
C THR A 113 -5.30 18.29 -7.23
N GLY A 114 -5.77 19.46 -7.71
CA GLY A 114 -6.27 19.64 -9.07
C GLY A 114 -7.64 18.98 -9.33
N ILE A 115 -8.23 18.33 -8.33
CA ILE A 115 -9.54 17.66 -8.44
C ILE A 115 -10.65 18.72 -8.32
N THR A 116 -11.52 18.78 -9.33
CA THR A 116 -12.64 19.73 -9.39
C THR A 116 -13.97 19.05 -9.15
N GLU A 117 -14.99 19.80 -8.73
CA GLU A 117 -16.37 19.28 -8.60
C GLU A 117 -16.88 18.68 -9.92
N ALA A 118 -16.54 19.30 -11.06
CA ALA A 118 -16.92 18.80 -12.38
C ALA A 118 -16.35 17.40 -12.69
N MET A 119 -15.17 17.07 -12.16
CA MET A 119 -14.57 15.74 -12.28
C MET A 119 -15.29 14.73 -11.38
N LEU A 120 -15.73 15.13 -10.21
CA LEU A 120 -16.32 14.24 -9.21
C LEU A 120 -17.83 14.01 -9.41
N LEU A 121 -18.54 14.94 -10.06
CA LEU A 121 -19.97 14.80 -10.28
C LEU A 121 -20.37 13.52 -11.03
N PRO A 122 -19.68 13.08 -12.11
CA PRO A 122 -19.94 11.81 -12.79
C PRO A 122 -19.28 10.61 -12.11
N ALA A 123 -18.40 10.80 -11.11
CA ALA A 123 -17.68 9.71 -10.47
C ALA A 123 -18.62 8.82 -9.62
N PRO A 124 -18.27 7.53 -9.44
CA PRO A 124 -19.05 6.64 -8.59
C PRO A 124 -18.99 7.07 -7.13
N ARG A 125 -20.01 6.69 -6.36
CA ARG A 125 -20.00 6.83 -4.90
C ARG A 125 -19.10 5.79 -4.26
N ILE A 126 -18.60 6.08 -3.06
CA ILE A 126 -17.67 5.21 -2.33
C ILE A 126 -18.25 3.80 -2.11
N GLU A 127 -19.54 3.69 -1.78
CA GLU A 127 -20.22 2.42 -1.49
C GLU A 127 -20.17 1.46 -2.69
N SER A 128 -20.22 1.98 -3.91
CA SER A 128 -20.13 1.15 -5.13
C SER A 128 -18.69 0.67 -5.42
N ILE A 129 -17.69 1.35 -4.89
CA ILE A 129 -16.27 1.06 -5.11
C ILE A 129 -15.68 0.17 -4.02
N LEU A 130 -16.15 0.30 -2.77
CA LEU A 130 -15.63 -0.46 -1.64
C LEU A 130 -15.53 -1.97 -1.90
N PRO A 131 -16.51 -2.68 -2.48
CA PRO A 131 -16.37 -4.13 -2.71
C PRO A 131 -15.16 -4.49 -3.56
N THR A 132 -14.98 -3.81 -4.71
CA THR A 132 -13.86 -4.06 -5.62
C THR A 132 -12.53 -3.62 -5.02
N PHE A 133 -12.53 -2.52 -4.26
CA PHE A 133 -11.33 -2.04 -3.58
C PHE A 133 -10.89 -2.99 -2.46
N LEU A 134 -11.83 -3.52 -1.68
CA LEU A 134 -11.54 -4.54 -0.66
C LEU A 134 -11.03 -5.84 -1.27
N GLU A 135 -11.58 -6.27 -2.40
CA GLU A 135 -11.06 -7.41 -3.16
C GLU A 135 -9.64 -7.14 -3.66
N PHE A 136 -9.37 -5.92 -4.15
CA PHE A 136 -8.02 -5.51 -4.53
C PHE A 136 -7.06 -5.53 -3.33
N ILE A 137 -7.43 -5.05 -2.15
CA ILE A 137 -6.59 -5.14 -0.93
C ILE A 137 -6.38 -6.59 -0.54
N GLY A 138 -7.46 -7.38 -0.40
CA GLY A 138 -7.39 -8.76 0.09
C GLY A 138 -6.73 -8.86 1.48
N ASP A 139 -5.84 -9.82 1.65
CA ASP A 139 -5.07 -10.10 2.87
C ASP A 139 -3.69 -9.40 2.90
N ALA A 140 -3.42 -8.50 1.94
CA ALA A 140 -2.15 -7.78 1.87
C ALA A 140 -1.89 -6.93 3.12
N VAL A 141 -0.62 -6.71 3.44
CA VAL A 141 -0.21 -5.71 4.42
C VAL A 141 -0.44 -4.32 3.81
N ILE A 142 -1.24 -3.51 4.47
CA ILE A 142 -1.52 -2.14 4.02
C ILE A 142 -0.33 -1.26 4.34
N VAL A 143 0.05 -0.42 3.38
CA VAL A 143 1.13 0.56 3.55
C VAL A 143 0.60 1.94 3.17
N ALA A 144 0.89 2.94 3.99
CA ALA A 144 0.60 4.33 3.64
C ALA A 144 1.64 5.28 4.24
N HIS A 145 1.69 6.50 3.74
CA HIS A 145 2.55 7.56 4.28
C HIS A 145 1.76 8.43 5.25
N ASN A 146 1.92 8.23 6.57
CA ASN A 146 1.04 8.68 7.64
C ASN A 146 -0.27 7.87 7.69
N ALA A 147 -0.14 6.56 7.75
CA ALA A 147 -1.20 5.56 7.61
C ALA A 147 -2.44 5.79 8.49
N ARG A 148 -2.30 6.51 9.63
CA ARG A 148 -3.45 6.87 10.48
C ARG A 148 -4.50 7.67 9.71
N PHE A 149 -4.07 8.53 8.78
CA PHE A 149 -4.97 9.35 7.97
C PHE A 149 -5.79 8.46 7.03
N ASP A 150 -5.14 7.69 6.19
CA ASP A 150 -5.81 6.85 5.18
C ASP A 150 -6.67 5.77 5.82
N MET A 151 -6.17 5.09 6.83
CA MET A 151 -6.93 4.08 7.57
C MET A 151 -8.13 4.69 8.29
N GLY A 152 -8.01 5.93 8.77
CA GLY A 152 -9.13 6.67 9.37
C GLY A 152 -10.27 6.88 8.37
N PHE A 153 -9.96 7.36 7.17
CA PHE A 153 -10.94 7.59 6.10
C PHE A 153 -11.54 6.29 5.55
N LEU A 154 -10.70 5.27 5.33
CA LEU A 154 -11.16 3.97 4.85
C LEU A 154 -12.13 3.30 5.84
N ASN A 155 -11.72 3.20 7.11
CA ASN A 155 -12.56 2.60 8.14
C ASN A 155 -13.86 3.39 8.39
N ALA A 156 -13.79 4.73 8.38
CA ALA A 156 -15.00 5.55 8.48
C ALA A 156 -15.95 5.31 7.29
N SER A 157 -15.42 5.13 6.09
CA SER A 157 -16.25 4.82 4.90
C SER A 157 -16.85 3.42 5.00
N LEU A 158 -16.11 2.43 5.48
CA LEU A 158 -16.61 1.07 5.73
C LEU A 158 -17.74 1.07 6.76
N ILE A 159 -17.56 1.75 7.89
CA ILE A 159 -18.56 1.85 8.95
C ILE A 159 -19.85 2.51 8.43
N ARG A 160 -19.73 3.58 7.62
CA ARG A 160 -20.90 4.23 7.00
C ARG A 160 -21.66 3.31 6.04
N ASP A 161 -20.93 2.39 5.36
CA ASP A 161 -21.51 1.36 4.48
C ASP A 161 -21.99 0.12 5.24
N GLY A 162 -21.97 0.15 6.58
CA GLY A 162 -22.41 -0.96 7.42
C GLY A 162 -21.45 -2.15 7.45
N ARG A 163 -20.18 -1.93 7.12
CA ARG A 163 -19.11 -2.95 7.11
C ARG A 163 -18.23 -2.83 8.33
N GLU A 164 -17.56 -3.92 8.67
CA GLU A 164 -16.53 -3.92 9.71
C GLU A 164 -15.25 -3.20 9.23
N PRO A 165 -14.52 -2.53 10.13
CA PRO A 165 -13.20 -1.99 9.84
C PRO A 165 -12.21 -3.09 9.38
N LEU A 166 -11.20 -2.69 8.61
CA LEU A 166 -10.15 -3.60 8.18
C LEU A 166 -9.28 -4.07 9.36
N THR A 167 -8.88 -5.34 9.30
CA THR A 167 -8.01 -5.98 10.30
C THR A 167 -6.61 -6.30 9.74
N ASN A 168 -6.32 -5.87 8.51
CA ASN A 168 -5.02 -6.06 7.89
C ASN A 168 -3.90 -5.43 8.73
N LYS A 169 -2.71 -6.05 8.71
CA LYS A 169 -1.51 -5.40 9.25
C LYS A 169 -1.25 -4.10 8.49
N VAL A 170 -0.77 -3.08 9.19
CA VAL A 170 -0.51 -1.74 8.63
C VAL A 170 0.94 -1.35 8.88
N VAL A 171 1.62 -0.88 7.84
CA VAL A 171 2.96 -0.30 7.89
C VAL A 171 2.87 1.19 7.55
N ASP A 172 3.40 2.04 8.42
CA ASP A 172 3.48 3.48 8.23
C ASP A 172 4.90 3.89 7.81
N THR A 173 5.05 4.32 6.55
CA THR A 173 6.36 4.71 6.01
C THR A 173 6.94 5.96 6.67
N VAL A 174 6.14 6.83 7.32
CA VAL A 174 6.66 7.95 8.14
C VAL A 174 7.39 7.40 9.37
N HIS A 175 6.85 6.36 10.02
CA HIS A 175 7.49 5.75 11.18
C HIS A 175 8.80 5.08 10.78
N LEU A 176 8.81 4.33 9.67
CA LEU A 176 10.02 3.71 9.15
C LEU A 176 11.07 4.76 8.76
N ALA A 177 10.67 5.82 8.03
CA ALA A 177 11.58 6.88 7.63
C ALA A 177 12.22 7.58 8.83
N ARG A 178 11.44 7.85 9.90
CA ARG A 178 11.96 8.43 11.14
C ARG A 178 13.00 7.55 11.83
N ARG A 179 12.90 6.23 11.70
CA ARG A 179 13.86 5.29 12.30
C ARG A 179 15.11 5.08 11.45
N LEU A 180 14.98 5.10 10.12
CA LEU A 180 16.01 4.60 9.21
C LEU A 180 16.77 5.71 8.47
N VAL A 181 16.13 6.86 8.19
CA VAL A 181 16.70 7.92 7.35
C VAL A 181 16.56 9.32 7.94
N ARG A 182 16.17 9.44 9.22
CA ARG A 182 15.92 10.73 9.88
C ARG A 182 17.09 11.72 9.77
N ASP A 183 18.31 11.22 9.85
CA ASP A 183 19.52 12.05 9.82
C ASP A 183 19.93 12.47 8.39
N GLU A 184 19.31 11.88 7.36
CA GLU A 184 19.58 12.17 5.96
C GLU A 184 18.64 13.27 5.39
N VAL A 185 17.55 13.61 6.10
CA VAL A 185 16.48 14.48 5.60
C VAL A 185 16.04 15.53 6.63
N PRO A 186 15.62 16.74 6.19
CA PRO A 186 15.14 17.77 7.10
C PRO A 186 13.82 17.43 7.78
N ASP A 187 12.92 16.72 7.06
CA ASP A 187 11.65 16.19 7.59
C ASP A 187 11.27 14.91 6.84
N CYS A 188 10.24 14.22 7.34
CA CYS A 188 9.74 12.97 6.76
C CYS A 188 8.44 13.17 5.96
N LYS A 189 8.24 14.29 5.30
CA LYS A 189 7.15 14.47 4.33
C LYS A 189 7.49 13.72 3.05
N LEU A 190 6.49 13.14 2.39
CA LEU A 190 6.70 12.33 1.18
C LEU A 190 7.49 13.07 0.10
N GLY A 191 7.12 14.32 -0.20
CA GLY A 191 7.85 15.14 -1.18
C GLY A 191 9.30 15.42 -0.80
N THR A 192 9.59 15.63 0.49
CA THR A 192 10.96 15.82 0.97
C THR A 192 11.76 14.53 0.83
N LEU A 193 11.19 13.40 1.24
CA LEU A 193 11.81 12.09 1.13
C LEU A 193 12.05 11.72 -0.34
N ALA A 194 11.04 11.89 -1.20
CA ALA A 194 11.14 11.59 -2.62
C ALA A 194 12.27 12.38 -3.29
N SER A 195 12.34 13.67 -3.02
CA SER A 195 13.39 14.54 -3.57
C SER A 195 14.78 14.23 -3.02
N ARG A 196 14.91 14.09 -1.68
CA ARG A 196 16.21 13.89 -1.02
C ARG A 196 16.80 12.52 -1.26
N LEU A 197 15.96 11.49 -1.25
CA LEU A 197 16.36 10.10 -1.48
C LEU A 197 16.35 9.73 -2.98
N ARG A 198 15.96 10.67 -3.85
CA ARG A 198 15.92 10.51 -5.32
C ARG A 198 15.06 9.33 -5.76
N LEU A 199 13.85 9.24 -5.20
CA LEU A 199 12.89 8.22 -5.59
C LEU A 199 12.51 8.38 -7.07
N ALA A 200 12.18 7.29 -7.74
CA ALA A 200 11.82 7.29 -9.16
C ALA A 200 10.53 8.08 -9.42
N HIS A 201 9.55 7.96 -8.52
CA HIS A 201 8.29 8.69 -8.59
C HIS A 201 8.31 9.90 -7.63
N GLN A 202 7.65 10.98 -8.04
CA GLN A 202 7.49 12.19 -7.22
C GLN A 202 6.01 12.38 -6.88
N PRO A 203 5.67 12.69 -5.63
CA PRO A 203 4.28 12.92 -5.24
C PRO A 203 3.76 14.23 -5.88
N SER A 204 2.48 14.26 -6.20
CA SER A 204 1.84 15.37 -6.89
C SER A 204 0.51 15.80 -6.28
N HIS A 205 0.12 15.25 -5.15
CA HIS A 205 -1.23 15.33 -4.58
C HIS A 205 -2.29 14.74 -5.53
N ARG A 206 -1.93 13.61 -6.14
CA ARG A 206 -2.83 12.71 -6.85
C ARG A 206 -2.57 11.32 -6.30
N ALA A 207 -3.63 10.67 -5.88
CA ALA A 207 -3.54 9.45 -5.08
C ALA A 207 -2.62 8.38 -5.69
N LEU A 208 -2.66 8.13 -7.01
CA LEU A 208 -1.80 7.13 -7.63
C LEU A 208 -0.32 7.57 -7.69
N ASP A 209 -0.03 8.85 -7.94
CA ASP A 209 1.36 9.35 -7.97
C ASP A 209 1.98 9.24 -6.57
N ASP A 210 1.21 9.57 -5.52
CA ASP A 210 1.64 9.50 -4.12
C ASP A 210 1.81 8.04 -3.67
N VAL A 211 0.96 7.11 -4.14
CA VAL A 211 1.12 5.66 -3.97
C VAL A 211 2.41 5.15 -4.59
N LEU A 212 2.72 5.55 -5.83
CA LEU A 212 3.95 5.10 -6.50
C LEU A 212 5.20 5.63 -5.80
N ALA A 213 5.20 6.91 -5.39
CA ALA A 213 6.27 7.49 -4.59
C ALA A 213 6.42 6.79 -3.22
N THR A 214 5.30 6.44 -2.57
CA THR A 214 5.30 5.71 -1.30
C THR A 214 5.78 4.27 -1.48
N GLY A 215 5.48 3.63 -2.61
CA GLY A 215 6.00 2.32 -2.99
C GLY A 215 7.53 2.32 -3.15
N ASP A 216 8.08 3.29 -3.87
CA ASP A 216 9.53 3.46 -3.99
C ASP A 216 10.17 3.67 -2.62
N LEU A 217 9.56 4.54 -1.79
CA LEU A 217 10.02 4.78 -0.43
C LEU A 217 10.02 3.52 0.42
N LEU A 218 8.94 2.72 0.36
CA LEU A 218 8.85 1.45 1.09
C LEU A 218 10.01 0.52 0.73
N HIS A 219 10.29 0.33 -0.55
CA HIS A 219 11.36 -0.55 -1.01
C HIS A 219 12.74 -0.07 -0.54
N LEU A 220 13.01 1.24 -0.64
CA LEU A 220 14.23 1.83 -0.11
C LEU A 220 14.37 1.63 1.40
N LEU A 221 13.27 1.83 2.17
CA LEU A 221 13.29 1.65 3.62
C LEU A 221 13.47 0.19 4.02
N ILE A 222 12.88 -0.77 3.28
CA ILE A 222 13.10 -2.21 3.47
C ILE A 222 14.58 -2.57 3.21
N GLU A 223 15.18 -2.05 2.15
CA GLU A 223 16.61 -2.25 1.85
C GLU A 223 17.49 -1.72 2.98
N ARG A 224 17.19 -0.51 3.51
CA ARG A 224 17.90 0.06 4.66
C ARG A 224 17.74 -0.79 5.92
N ALA A 225 16.51 -1.25 6.19
CA ALA A 225 16.19 -2.09 7.36
C ALA A 225 16.93 -3.44 7.31
N ALA A 226 17.10 -4.03 6.12
CA ALA A 226 17.87 -5.24 5.94
C ALA A 226 19.34 -5.08 6.40
N GLY A 227 19.94 -3.90 6.22
CA GLY A 227 21.25 -3.56 6.77
C GLY A 227 21.33 -3.59 8.29
N PHE A 228 20.21 -3.52 9.00
CA PHE A 228 20.10 -3.66 10.46
C PHE A 228 19.59 -5.04 10.89
N GLY A 229 19.52 -6.01 9.96
CA GLY A 229 19.10 -7.39 10.26
C GLY A 229 17.59 -7.59 10.31
N VAL A 230 16.80 -6.63 9.83
CA VAL A 230 15.33 -6.75 9.66
C VAL A 230 15.08 -7.56 8.39
N LEU A 231 14.58 -8.78 8.52
CA LEU A 231 14.37 -9.71 7.41
C LEU A 231 12.93 -10.16 7.28
N GLY A 232 12.16 -10.10 8.36
CA GLY A 232 10.77 -10.53 8.44
C GLY A 232 9.79 -9.38 8.68
N LEU A 233 8.52 -9.63 8.37
CA LEU A 233 7.44 -8.66 8.57
C LEU A 233 7.28 -8.25 10.05
N ASP A 234 7.51 -9.17 10.98
CA ASP A 234 7.34 -8.90 12.41
C ASP A 234 8.49 -8.09 13.02
N ASP A 235 9.58 -7.89 12.26
CA ASP A 235 10.71 -7.05 12.63
C ASP A 235 10.57 -5.59 12.11
N LEU A 236 9.63 -5.33 11.19
CA LEU A 236 9.44 -4.04 10.53
C LEU A 236 8.62 -3.09 11.37
#